data_d132d3dc0d822cc044f8446e2e6a7efc
#
_entry.id   d132d3dc0d822cc044f8446e2e6a7efc
#
_cell.length_a   1.000
_cell.length_b   1.000
_cell.length_c   1.000
_cell.angle_alpha   90.00
_cell.angle_beta   90.00
_cell.angle_gamma   90.00
#
_symmetry.space_group_name_H-M   'P 1'
#
loop_
_entity.id
_entity.type
_entity.pdbx_description
1 polymer ?
#
loop_
_entity_poly.entity_id
_entity_poly.type
_entity_poly.pdbx_seq_one_letter_code
_entity_poly.pdbx_strand_id
1 'polypeptide(L)'
;MTRDMDEFLNRLNRHLDELRWLYMELYDNGSMFAELCSQMEAFYKERGTELKKRDREKLETPEWFQKQDMLGMMLYIDNFAEDLKGVKKKLSYLQKCGVTCLHLMPFLDTPEGRSDGGYAVSDFRKVRPDLGTMEDLEALSRACHKKGINLCMDFVMNHTSEDHEWAKR
;
A
#
# COMPACT_ATOMS: atom_id res chain seq x y z
N MET A 1 -25.69 -8.68 11.37
CA MET A 1 -24.49 -8.12 10.75
C MET A 1 -23.87 -7.11 11.70
N THR A 2 -22.58 -7.01 11.85
CA THR A 2 -21.96 -6.00 12.71
C THR A 2 -21.92 -4.66 11.96
N ARG A 3 -21.98 -3.52 12.68
CA ARG A 3 -21.88 -2.17 12.10
C ARG A 3 -20.70 -2.02 11.12
N ASP A 4 -19.58 -2.64 11.42
CA ASP A 4 -18.38 -2.63 10.58
C ASP A 4 -18.61 -3.31 9.22
N MET A 5 -19.38 -4.41 9.18
CA MET A 5 -19.70 -5.10 7.93
C MET A 5 -20.66 -4.30 7.07
N ASP A 6 -21.64 -3.63 7.71
CA ASP A 6 -22.56 -2.74 6.98
C ASP A 6 -21.78 -1.56 6.33
N GLU A 7 -20.80 -1.00 7.04
CA GLU A 7 -19.91 0.04 6.46
C GLU A 7 -19.12 -0.49 5.27
N PHE A 8 -18.53 -1.67 5.36
CA PHE A 8 -17.81 -2.29 4.24
C PHE A 8 -18.71 -2.51 3.03
N LEU A 9 -19.84 -3.15 3.22
CA LEU A 9 -20.80 -3.45 2.16
C LEU A 9 -21.32 -2.17 1.49
N ASN A 10 -21.62 -1.15 2.27
CA ASN A 10 -22.07 0.15 1.75
C ASN A 10 -20.98 0.82 0.89
N ARG A 11 -19.70 0.69 1.27
CA ARG A 11 -18.57 1.22 0.49
C ARG A 11 -18.36 0.41 -0.77
N LEU A 12 -18.34 -0.91 -0.68
CA LEU A 12 -18.18 -1.79 -1.83
C LEU A 12 -19.31 -1.59 -2.85
N ASN A 13 -20.55 -1.57 -2.40
CA ASN A 13 -21.73 -1.44 -3.29
C ASN A 13 -21.76 -0.13 -4.07
N ARG A 14 -21.14 0.96 -3.58
CA ARG A 14 -21.03 2.22 -4.35
C ARG A 14 -20.23 2.07 -5.64
N HIS A 15 -19.30 1.12 -5.68
CA HIS A 15 -18.34 0.94 -6.77
C HIS A 15 -18.41 -0.45 -7.40
N LEU A 16 -19.31 -1.32 -6.91
CA LEU A 16 -19.33 -2.73 -7.28
C LEU A 16 -19.63 -2.93 -8.76
N ASP A 17 -20.58 -2.18 -9.31
CA ASP A 17 -20.97 -2.33 -10.72
C ASP A 17 -19.84 -1.89 -11.64
N GLU A 18 -19.18 -0.77 -11.35
CA GLU A 18 -18.04 -0.28 -12.12
C GLU A 18 -16.84 -1.23 -11.98
N LEU A 19 -16.52 -1.68 -10.76
CA LEU A 19 -15.45 -2.64 -10.51
C LEU A 19 -15.69 -3.94 -11.26
N ARG A 20 -16.93 -4.46 -11.23
CA ARG A 20 -17.32 -5.67 -11.95
C ARG A 20 -17.17 -5.50 -13.45
N TRP A 21 -17.66 -4.39 -13.99
CA TRP A 21 -17.55 -4.12 -15.41
C TRP A 21 -16.10 -4.08 -15.86
N LEU A 22 -15.26 -3.27 -15.19
CA LEU A 22 -13.82 -3.17 -15.51
C LEU A 22 -13.11 -4.53 -15.40
N TYR A 23 -13.42 -5.30 -14.35
CA TYR A 23 -12.80 -6.61 -14.13
C TYR A 23 -13.19 -7.59 -15.23
N MET A 24 -14.47 -7.63 -15.62
CA MET A 24 -14.96 -8.53 -16.65
C MET A 24 -14.43 -8.18 -18.04
N GLU A 25 -14.25 -6.88 -18.35
CA GLU A 25 -13.61 -6.43 -19.60
C GLU A 25 -12.16 -6.91 -19.72
N LEU A 26 -11.44 -7.02 -18.59
CA LEU A 26 -10.03 -7.45 -18.61
C LEU A 26 -9.86 -8.97 -18.53
N TYR A 27 -10.65 -9.63 -17.70
CA TYR A 27 -10.39 -11.04 -17.33
C TYR A 27 -11.51 -12.00 -17.70
N ASP A 28 -12.71 -11.52 -17.96
CA ASP A 28 -13.92 -12.31 -18.28
C ASP A 28 -14.09 -13.55 -17.38
N ASN A 29 -13.89 -13.37 -16.07
CA ASN A 29 -13.87 -14.45 -15.09
C ASN A 29 -14.66 -14.11 -13.83
N GLY A 30 -15.95 -14.49 -13.81
CA GLY A 30 -16.85 -14.19 -12.70
C GLY A 30 -16.48 -14.90 -11.39
N SER A 31 -15.88 -16.08 -11.43
CA SER A 31 -15.47 -16.80 -10.21
C SER A 31 -14.28 -16.13 -9.52
N MET A 32 -13.30 -15.68 -10.29
CA MET A 32 -12.18 -14.90 -9.76
C MET A 32 -12.63 -13.52 -9.27
N PHE A 33 -13.63 -12.91 -9.90
CA PHE A 33 -14.22 -11.67 -9.39
C PHE A 33 -14.87 -11.89 -8.01
N ALA A 34 -15.63 -12.98 -7.84
CA ALA A 34 -16.22 -13.32 -6.55
C ALA A 34 -15.15 -13.57 -5.48
N GLU A 35 -14.06 -14.24 -5.85
CA GLU A 35 -12.91 -14.43 -4.96
C GLU A 35 -12.26 -13.11 -4.55
N LEU A 36 -12.06 -12.18 -5.49
CA LEU A 36 -11.56 -10.84 -5.19
C LEU A 36 -12.44 -10.13 -4.15
N CYS A 37 -13.76 -10.15 -4.32
CA CYS A 37 -14.68 -9.56 -3.37
C CYS A 37 -14.59 -10.22 -1.97
N SER A 38 -14.46 -11.55 -1.93
CA SER A 38 -14.29 -12.30 -0.68
C SER A 38 -12.97 -11.94 0.04
N GLN A 39 -11.89 -11.78 -0.70
CA GLN A 39 -10.61 -11.34 -0.15
C GLN A 39 -10.67 -9.90 0.38
N MET A 40 -11.33 -8.99 -0.33
CA MET A 40 -11.56 -7.62 0.16
C MET A 40 -12.32 -7.60 1.48
N GLU A 41 -13.35 -8.46 1.62
CA GLU A 41 -14.09 -8.63 2.86
C GLU A 41 -13.21 -9.18 3.99
N ALA A 42 -12.39 -10.20 3.71
CA ALA A 42 -11.48 -10.80 4.69
C ALA A 42 -10.47 -9.77 5.20
N PHE A 43 -9.81 -9.03 4.32
CA PHE A 43 -8.87 -7.97 4.70
C PHE A 43 -9.54 -6.85 5.50
N TYR A 44 -10.79 -6.49 5.16
CA TYR A 44 -11.50 -5.50 5.95
C TYR A 44 -11.83 -6.01 7.36
N LYS A 45 -12.15 -7.30 7.53
CA LYS A 45 -12.37 -7.91 8.86
C LYS A 45 -11.11 -7.84 9.72
N GLU A 46 -9.95 -8.13 9.13
CA GLU A 46 -8.64 -8.09 9.82
C GLU A 46 -8.15 -6.67 10.11
N ARG A 47 -8.70 -5.67 9.41
CA ARG A 47 -8.29 -4.28 9.56
C ARG A 47 -8.57 -3.77 10.97
N GLY A 48 -7.53 -3.29 11.67
CA GLY A 48 -7.61 -2.85 13.06
C GLY A 48 -8.58 -1.67 13.28
N THR A 49 -9.15 -1.59 14.47
CA THR A 49 -10.17 -0.59 14.84
C THR A 49 -9.70 0.85 14.63
N GLU A 50 -8.44 1.17 14.98
CA GLU A 50 -7.87 2.50 14.77
C GLU A 50 -7.76 2.87 13.28
N LEU A 51 -7.41 1.91 12.43
CA LEU A 51 -7.37 2.13 10.98
C LEU A 51 -8.76 2.36 10.41
N LYS A 52 -9.76 1.58 10.84
CA LYS A 52 -11.17 1.78 10.46
C LYS A 52 -11.69 3.15 10.90
N LYS A 53 -11.29 3.62 12.10
CA LYS A 53 -11.63 4.97 12.55
C LYS A 53 -11.04 6.04 11.64
N ARG A 54 -9.77 5.94 11.30
CA ARG A 54 -9.11 6.87 10.35
C ARG A 54 -9.74 6.83 8.95
N ASP A 55 -10.16 5.66 8.49
CA ASP A 55 -10.87 5.56 7.21
C ASP A 55 -12.18 6.35 7.24
N ARG A 56 -12.93 6.30 8.34
CA ARG A 56 -14.15 7.11 8.52
C ARG A 56 -13.84 8.60 8.52
N GLU A 57 -12.85 9.04 9.29
CA GLU A 57 -12.41 10.45 9.33
C GLU A 57 -12.01 10.97 7.95
N LYS A 58 -11.32 10.16 7.15
CA LYS A 58 -10.96 10.51 5.77
C LYS A 58 -12.16 10.55 4.83
N LEU A 59 -13.18 9.71 5.04
CA LEU A 59 -14.42 9.76 4.26
C LEU A 59 -15.25 11.02 4.55
N GLU A 60 -15.21 11.53 5.79
CA GLU A 60 -15.85 12.78 6.17
C GLU A 60 -15.13 14.02 5.61
N THR A 61 -13.85 13.86 5.27
CA THR A 61 -13.00 14.90 4.66
C THR A 61 -12.32 14.35 3.41
N PRO A 62 -13.03 14.12 2.30
CA PRO A 62 -12.48 13.45 1.12
C PRO A 62 -11.27 14.18 0.51
N GLU A 63 -11.18 15.50 0.71
CA GLU A 63 -10.05 16.34 0.26
C GLU A 63 -8.89 16.44 1.29
N TRP A 64 -8.80 15.48 2.23
CA TRP A 64 -7.77 15.50 3.27
C TRP A 64 -6.34 15.63 2.72
N PHE A 65 -6.08 15.11 1.52
CA PHE A 65 -4.77 15.16 0.85
C PHE A 65 -4.47 16.51 0.16
N GLN A 66 -5.46 17.40 0.03
CA GLN A 66 -5.32 18.75 -0.55
C GLN A 66 -5.16 19.83 0.52
N LYS A 67 -5.22 19.48 1.79
CA LYS A 67 -5.07 20.44 2.89
C LYS A 67 -3.64 20.98 2.94
N GLN A 68 -3.50 22.23 3.38
CA GLN A 68 -2.20 22.90 3.50
C GLN A 68 -1.29 22.32 4.59
N ASP A 69 -1.83 21.51 5.49
CA ASP A 69 -1.08 20.77 6.51
C ASP A 69 -0.50 19.44 6.00
N MET A 70 -0.76 19.09 4.75
CA MET A 70 -0.19 17.92 4.12
C MET A 70 1.15 18.23 3.45
N LEU A 71 2.24 17.80 4.08
CA LEU A 71 3.59 17.83 3.50
C LEU A 71 4.02 16.42 3.10
N GLY A 72 4.14 16.18 1.80
CA GLY A 72 4.66 14.93 1.24
C GLY A 72 6.18 14.93 1.11
N MET A 73 6.80 13.79 1.41
CA MET A 73 8.20 13.54 1.10
C MET A 73 8.32 12.20 0.39
N MET A 74 8.97 12.21 -0.77
CA MET A 74 9.29 11.03 -1.57
C MET A 74 10.77 10.69 -1.41
N LEU A 75 11.10 9.41 -1.21
CA LEU A 75 12.48 8.99 -1.04
C LEU A 75 12.72 7.53 -1.49
N TYR A 76 13.94 7.27 -1.91
CA TYR A 76 14.50 5.93 -1.98
C TYR A 76 15.06 5.55 -0.61
N ILE A 77 14.75 4.33 -0.15
CA ILE A 77 15.09 3.85 1.20
C ILE A 77 16.61 3.81 1.41
N ASP A 78 17.32 3.20 0.46
CA ASP A 78 18.78 3.05 0.47
C ASP A 78 19.51 4.41 0.50
N ASN A 79 19.08 5.36 -0.34
CA ASN A 79 19.69 6.69 -0.40
C ASN A 79 19.45 7.52 0.87
N PHE A 80 18.28 7.34 1.52
CA PHE A 80 17.93 8.14 2.68
C PHE A 80 18.40 7.54 4.00
N ALA A 81 18.34 6.21 4.15
CA ALA A 81 18.47 5.58 5.47
C ALA A 81 19.01 4.14 5.44
N GLU A 82 19.61 3.73 4.31
CA GLU A 82 20.18 2.39 4.07
C GLU A 82 19.10 1.30 3.96
N ASP A 83 18.19 1.17 4.94
CA ASP A 83 17.16 0.14 5.02
C ASP A 83 15.85 0.65 5.66
N LEU A 84 14.82 -0.20 5.71
CA LEU A 84 13.53 0.11 6.34
C LEU A 84 13.65 0.42 7.85
N LYS A 85 14.61 -0.21 8.54
CA LYS A 85 14.88 0.06 9.96
C LYS A 85 15.50 1.44 10.13
N GLY A 86 16.37 1.84 9.22
CA GLY A 86 16.95 3.18 9.17
C GLY A 86 15.89 4.25 8.94
N VAL A 87 14.96 4.05 7.99
CA VAL A 87 13.82 4.95 7.78
C VAL A 87 13.01 5.09 9.07
N LYS A 88 12.70 3.97 9.72
CA LYS A 88 11.97 3.96 11.00
C LYS A 88 12.68 4.78 12.09
N LYS A 89 14.01 4.71 12.19
CA LYS A 89 14.81 5.52 13.14
C LYS A 89 14.71 7.02 12.82
N LYS A 90 14.60 7.38 11.53
CA LYS A 90 14.52 8.78 11.08
C LYS A 90 13.11 9.38 11.11
N LEU A 91 12.06 8.65 11.50
CA LEU A 91 10.68 9.16 11.52
C LEU A 91 10.51 10.40 12.43
N SER A 92 11.24 10.49 13.54
CA SER A 92 11.18 11.67 14.41
C SER A 92 11.79 12.91 13.73
N TYR A 93 12.80 12.73 12.92
CA TYR A 93 13.35 13.80 12.07
C TYR A 93 12.33 14.24 11.03
N LEU A 94 11.74 13.31 10.28
CA LEU A 94 10.70 13.61 9.29
C LEU A 94 9.52 14.36 9.92
N GLN A 95 9.08 13.94 11.10
CA GLN A 95 8.00 14.61 11.84
C GLN A 95 8.39 16.05 12.23
N LYS A 96 9.63 16.30 12.66
CA LYS A 96 10.13 17.65 12.96
C LYS A 96 10.19 18.53 11.71
N CYS A 97 10.41 17.95 10.54
CA CYS A 97 10.33 18.63 9.24
C CYS A 97 8.89 18.91 8.78
N GLY A 98 7.89 18.46 9.54
CA GLY A 98 6.48 18.65 9.19
C GLY A 98 5.93 17.61 8.20
N VAL A 99 6.67 16.53 7.90
CA VAL A 99 6.23 15.49 6.95
C VAL A 99 5.03 14.74 7.53
N THR A 100 3.93 14.74 6.78
CA THR A 100 2.67 14.05 7.11
C THR A 100 2.33 12.93 6.12
N CYS A 101 3.04 12.87 4.98
CA CYS A 101 2.93 11.79 4.00
C CYS A 101 4.32 11.38 3.52
N LEU A 102 4.67 10.11 3.72
CA LEU A 102 5.93 9.53 3.29
C LEU A 102 5.68 8.58 2.14
N HIS A 103 6.21 8.91 0.96
CA HIS A 103 6.16 8.06 -0.22
C HIS A 103 7.50 7.35 -0.38
N LEU A 104 7.46 6.01 -0.31
CA LEU A 104 8.61 5.16 -0.58
C LEU A 104 8.63 4.77 -2.05
N MET A 105 9.73 5.09 -2.73
CA MET A 105 10.01 4.61 -4.09
C MET A 105 10.12 3.08 -4.09
N PRO A 106 10.10 2.40 -5.25
CA PRO A 106 10.00 0.94 -5.32
C PRO A 106 11.03 0.23 -4.45
N PHE A 107 10.56 -0.70 -3.63
CA PHE A 107 11.39 -1.44 -2.68
C PHE A 107 11.03 -2.94 -2.60
N LEU A 108 10.09 -3.37 -3.45
CA LEU A 108 9.76 -4.81 -3.55
C LEU A 108 10.89 -5.55 -4.28
N ASP A 109 10.87 -6.87 -4.17
CA ASP A 109 11.91 -7.73 -4.72
C ASP A 109 12.07 -7.57 -6.23
N THR A 110 13.31 -7.44 -6.67
CA THR A 110 13.69 -7.24 -8.07
C THR A 110 14.95 -8.03 -8.41
N PRO A 111 15.14 -8.46 -9.67
CA PRO A 111 16.36 -9.14 -10.06
C PRO A 111 17.56 -8.18 -10.00
N GLU A 112 18.65 -8.66 -9.44
CA GLU A 112 19.89 -7.90 -9.28
C GLU A 112 20.41 -7.39 -10.63
N GLY A 113 20.74 -6.10 -10.70
CA GLY A 113 21.32 -5.48 -11.90
C GLY A 113 20.40 -5.38 -13.12
N ARG A 114 19.12 -5.82 -13.02
CA ARG A 114 18.16 -5.84 -14.14
C ARG A 114 16.87 -5.10 -13.84
N SER A 115 16.89 -4.20 -12.88
CA SER A 115 15.74 -3.36 -12.55
C SER A 115 16.19 -1.91 -12.42
N ASP A 116 15.71 -1.04 -13.29
CA ASP A 116 15.93 0.39 -13.19
C ASP A 116 14.99 0.97 -12.11
N GLY A 117 15.59 1.56 -11.08
CA GLY A 117 14.85 2.20 -9.98
C GLY A 117 13.93 1.28 -9.17
N GLY A 118 14.01 -0.06 -9.32
CA GLY A 118 13.17 -1.01 -8.61
C GLY A 118 11.82 -1.32 -9.28
N TYR A 119 11.60 -0.87 -10.52
CA TYR A 119 10.31 -1.04 -11.21
C TYR A 119 10.09 -2.40 -11.86
N ALA A 120 11.12 -3.23 -12.04
CA ALA A 120 10.98 -4.60 -12.56
C ALA A 120 10.77 -5.59 -11.40
N VAL A 121 9.55 -5.64 -10.85
CA VAL A 121 9.24 -6.46 -9.66
C VAL A 121 9.21 -7.94 -10.02
N SER A 122 9.98 -8.75 -9.28
CA SER A 122 10.03 -10.22 -9.39
C SER A 122 9.12 -10.93 -8.38
N ASP A 123 8.87 -10.33 -7.21
CA ASP A 123 7.95 -10.84 -6.19
C ASP A 123 7.28 -9.70 -5.43
N PHE A 124 5.97 -9.53 -5.60
CA PHE A 124 5.18 -8.51 -4.91
C PHE A 124 4.96 -8.79 -3.41
N ARG A 125 5.33 -9.96 -2.93
CA ARG A 125 5.18 -10.38 -1.53
C ARG A 125 6.47 -10.31 -0.73
N LYS A 126 7.55 -9.78 -1.35
CA LYS A 126 8.84 -9.64 -0.70
C LYS A 126 9.37 -8.23 -0.82
N VAL A 127 10.04 -7.78 0.22
CA VAL A 127 10.92 -6.62 0.18
C VAL A 127 12.27 -7.05 -0.42
N ARG A 128 12.89 -6.19 -1.21
CA ARG A 128 14.26 -6.39 -1.69
C ARG A 128 15.20 -6.67 -0.49
N PRO A 129 15.99 -7.77 -0.52
CA PRO A 129 16.68 -8.28 0.67
C PRO A 129 17.64 -7.29 1.35
N ASP A 130 18.26 -6.39 0.58
CA ASP A 130 19.15 -5.35 1.09
C ASP A 130 18.40 -4.23 1.83
N LEU A 131 17.10 -4.08 1.60
CA LEU A 131 16.27 -3.05 2.25
C LEU A 131 15.53 -3.56 3.49
N GLY A 132 15.45 -4.86 3.70
CA GLY A 132 14.81 -5.46 4.86
C GLY A 132 13.79 -6.55 4.55
N THR A 133 12.79 -6.71 5.42
CA THR A 133 11.76 -7.75 5.32
C THR A 133 10.35 -7.16 5.32
N MET A 134 9.34 -8.02 5.06
CA MET A 134 7.93 -7.61 5.19
C MET A 134 7.56 -7.24 6.63
N GLU A 135 8.17 -7.88 7.62
CA GLU A 135 8.00 -7.54 9.05
C GLU A 135 8.60 -6.16 9.37
N ASP A 136 9.71 -5.79 8.73
CA ASP A 136 10.29 -4.45 8.85
C ASP A 136 9.39 -3.38 8.23
N LEU A 137 8.78 -3.68 7.07
CA LEU A 137 7.78 -2.82 6.45
C LEU A 137 6.54 -2.63 7.34
N GLU A 138 6.04 -3.72 7.92
CA GLU A 138 4.92 -3.66 8.84
C GLU A 138 5.27 -2.83 10.09
N ALA A 139 6.47 -3.02 10.64
CA ALA A 139 6.95 -2.25 11.79
C ALA A 139 7.13 -0.76 11.47
N LEU A 140 7.57 -0.43 10.26
CA LEU A 140 7.64 0.95 9.77
C LEU A 140 6.24 1.54 9.60
N SER A 141 5.33 0.82 8.97
CA SER A 141 3.93 1.25 8.78
C SER A 141 3.25 1.58 10.11
N ARG A 142 3.38 0.69 11.11
CA ARG A 142 2.88 0.94 12.47
C ARG A 142 3.52 2.17 13.13
N ALA A 143 4.82 2.39 12.92
CA ALA A 143 5.52 3.54 13.48
C ALA A 143 5.11 4.85 12.81
N CYS A 144 4.94 4.87 11.49
CA CYS A 144 4.38 5.99 10.74
C CYS A 144 2.99 6.37 11.26
N HIS A 145 2.13 5.35 11.39
CA HIS A 145 0.78 5.54 11.92
C HIS A 145 0.76 6.21 13.30
N LYS A 146 1.59 5.73 14.24
CA LYS A 146 1.72 6.31 15.59
C LYS A 146 2.18 7.77 15.58
N LYS A 147 2.88 8.20 14.54
CA LYS A 147 3.37 9.58 14.37
C LYS A 147 2.48 10.47 13.51
N GLY A 148 1.33 9.97 13.06
CA GLY A 148 0.42 10.70 12.18
C GLY A 148 0.94 10.82 10.75
N ILE A 149 1.94 10.04 10.35
CA ILE A 149 2.50 10.03 9.00
C ILE A 149 1.74 8.99 8.16
N ASN A 150 1.17 9.41 7.04
CA ASN A 150 0.62 8.50 6.04
C ASN A 150 1.78 7.87 5.26
N LEU A 151 1.78 6.54 5.14
CA LEU A 151 2.74 5.82 4.33
C LEU A 151 2.12 5.51 2.97
N CYS A 152 2.81 5.90 1.91
CA CYS A 152 2.52 5.55 0.53
C CYS A 152 3.67 4.73 -0.02
N MET A 153 3.38 3.76 -0.86
CA MET A 153 4.39 2.96 -1.54
C MET A 153 4.14 2.95 -3.05
N ASP A 154 5.19 2.90 -3.81
CA ASP A 154 5.10 2.61 -5.23
C ASP A 154 4.70 1.14 -5.43
N PHE A 155 3.64 0.91 -6.19
CA PHE A 155 3.16 -0.43 -6.51
C PHE A 155 2.95 -0.55 -8.02
N VAL A 156 3.82 -1.33 -8.67
CA VAL A 156 3.83 -1.47 -10.13
C VAL A 156 2.77 -2.46 -10.57
N MET A 157 1.65 -1.96 -11.11
CA MET A 157 0.56 -2.81 -11.64
C MET A 157 0.61 -3.02 -13.15
N ASN A 158 1.41 -2.22 -13.88
CA ASN A 158 1.44 -2.22 -15.33
C ASN A 158 2.23 -3.40 -15.94
N HIS A 159 3.27 -3.86 -15.25
CA HIS A 159 4.18 -4.90 -15.71
C HIS A 159 4.88 -5.59 -14.54
N THR A 160 5.56 -6.69 -14.84
CA THR A 160 6.43 -7.42 -13.91
C THR A 160 7.82 -7.59 -14.51
N SER A 161 8.77 -8.03 -13.70
CA SER A 161 10.03 -8.59 -14.22
C SER A 161 9.77 -9.86 -15.01
N GLU A 162 10.64 -10.17 -15.99
CA GLU A 162 10.68 -11.47 -16.67
C GLU A 162 10.97 -12.64 -15.70
N ASP A 163 11.54 -12.35 -14.53
CA ASP A 163 11.79 -13.34 -13.48
C ASP A 163 10.57 -13.61 -12.58
N HIS A 164 9.49 -12.84 -12.75
CA HIS A 164 8.25 -13.09 -12.00
C HIS A 164 7.66 -14.46 -12.36
N GLU A 165 7.10 -15.17 -11.38
CA GLU A 165 6.52 -16.50 -11.59
C GLU A 165 5.45 -16.54 -12.69
N TRP A 166 4.71 -15.45 -12.87
CA TRP A 166 3.68 -15.34 -13.92
C TRP A 166 4.27 -15.18 -15.33
N ALA A 167 5.47 -14.63 -15.45
CA ALA A 167 6.13 -14.50 -16.74
C ALA A 167 6.80 -15.80 -17.21
N LYS A 168 7.01 -16.76 -16.30
CA LYS A 168 7.68 -18.04 -16.55
C LYS A 168 6.72 -19.19 -16.86
N ARG A 169 5.41 -18.94 -16.86
CA ARG A 169 4.36 -19.97 -17.13
C ARG A 169 4.06 -20.15 -18.60
#